data_2d17e9b1141b8bc6a84c374398f29497
#
_entry.id   2d17e9b1141b8bc6a84c374398f29497
#
_cell.length_a   1.000
_cell.length_b   1.000
_cell.length_c   1.000
_cell.angle_alpha   90.00
_cell.angle_beta   90.00
_cell.angle_gamma   90.00
#
_symmetry.space_group_name_H-M   'P 1'
#
loop_
_entity.id
_entity.type
_entity.pdbx_description
1 polymer ?
#
loop_
_entity_poly.entity_id
_entity_poly.type
_entity_poly.pdbx_seq_one_letter_code
_entity_poly.pdbx_strand_id
1 'polypeptide(L)'
;MLPDSLLYEIFRYLEPPDVLSAGRVCRQWRSVARDEVLWKELFYRYYGVARDVPRHPAAASWYGEFQRLYDTIPCVEVQSLKEHGDQVLHLSFSHNGYLFASCSKDCTVKIWHNDLQVSLLHSTSMKKYNWSYTQFSQFNADDSLLLVSGVFMGPRTSSSGEIAVISLENFELLSRVRNKPYDVFGCWLNETNLISSNLHRIGYLTSCSVLWLNNAFQGVESENVNVVKRLFKIQNLNASTIRTVMVVDCSRYDSADGPLSAGEQMGDDPAAPCKESNSEETEEETPEPSGFPVAKGEAGAENGLDRFLSDIIAGHVRPIMTEMEMETKVAQLLAQNRTKPPEPNLLSLQGGNKKYLIFTTGCLTYSPHQIGIKQVLPHQMTTAGPVLGEERNSDKFFDSLDHVIDIHGHIIGMGLSPDHRYLYVNSRAWPEDCIISDPLQPPPIAEEIELRVVDLKTMKEAKRALRAHRAYTPSEEFNFIFLDVSRDFVASGAEDRHGYIWDRHYDICLAKLQHDDVVNSVAFSPVEQELLVTASADSTIKVWRSPRTVRVLQAEKPRLRRRLFSWATKQRT
;
A
#
# COMPACT_ATOMS: atom_id res chain seq x y z
N MET A 1 -2.56 50.43 -27.63
CA MET A 1 -2.43 49.26 -26.77
C MET A 1 -3.63 48.35 -27.00
N LEU A 2 -3.45 47.04 -27.02
CA LEU A 2 -4.58 46.12 -27.13
C LEU A 2 -5.38 46.17 -25.82
N PRO A 3 -6.72 46.09 -25.87
CA PRO A 3 -7.54 45.93 -24.67
C PRO A 3 -7.19 44.64 -23.91
N ASP A 4 -7.33 44.66 -22.56
CA ASP A 4 -7.02 43.50 -21.70
C ASP A 4 -7.87 42.28 -22.06
N SER A 5 -9.11 42.46 -22.49
CA SER A 5 -9.99 41.39 -22.96
C SER A 5 -9.45 40.65 -24.19
N LEU A 6 -8.85 41.37 -25.13
CA LEU A 6 -8.24 40.77 -26.31
C LEU A 6 -6.91 40.06 -25.96
N LEU A 7 -6.13 40.62 -25.03
CA LEU A 7 -4.94 39.97 -24.51
C LEU A 7 -5.28 38.68 -23.76
N TYR A 8 -6.35 38.71 -22.96
CA TYR A 8 -6.87 37.52 -22.27
C TYR A 8 -7.24 36.41 -23.27
N GLU A 9 -8.00 36.74 -24.30
CA GLU A 9 -8.38 35.78 -25.34
C GLU A 9 -7.16 35.22 -26.08
N ILE A 10 -6.14 36.02 -26.36
CA ILE A 10 -4.89 35.55 -26.99
C ILE A 10 -4.16 34.60 -26.02
N PHE A 11 -4.00 34.98 -24.75
CA PHE A 11 -3.27 34.18 -23.76
C PHE A 11 -3.96 32.85 -23.44
N ARG A 12 -5.27 32.82 -23.56
CA ARG A 12 -6.05 31.60 -23.38
C ARG A 12 -5.69 30.49 -24.38
N TYR A 13 -5.18 30.84 -25.57
CA TYR A 13 -4.74 29.87 -26.59
C TYR A 13 -3.25 29.50 -26.47
N LEU A 14 -2.49 30.23 -25.67
CA LEU A 14 -1.08 29.92 -25.45
C LEU A 14 -0.88 28.75 -24.47
N GLU A 15 0.27 28.15 -24.60
CA GLU A 15 0.75 27.21 -23.57
C GLU A 15 1.21 27.97 -22.32
N PRO A 16 1.10 27.35 -21.10
CA PRO A 16 1.45 28.04 -19.87
C PRO A 16 2.86 28.67 -19.83
N PRO A 17 3.92 28.03 -20.35
CA PRO A 17 5.26 28.64 -20.41
C PRO A 17 5.28 29.89 -21.29
N ASP A 18 4.49 29.93 -22.36
CA ASP A 18 4.42 31.08 -23.28
C ASP A 18 3.66 32.24 -22.65
N VAL A 19 2.61 31.97 -21.88
CA VAL A 19 1.91 33.00 -21.09
C VAL A 19 2.87 33.66 -20.08
N LEU A 20 3.73 32.88 -19.42
CA LEU A 20 4.74 33.39 -18.49
C LEU A 20 5.78 34.25 -19.23
N SER A 21 6.17 33.85 -20.44
CA SER A 21 7.10 34.58 -21.29
C SER A 21 6.45 35.90 -21.79
N ALA A 22 5.21 35.85 -22.24
CA ALA A 22 4.42 37.02 -22.64
C ALA A 22 4.25 38.01 -21.47
N GLY A 23 4.06 37.53 -20.25
CA GLY A 23 3.96 38.36 -19.05
C GLY A 23 5.24 39.16 -18.69
N ARG A 24 6.36 38.91 -19.38
CA ARG A 24 7.63 39.65 -19.20
C ARG A 24 7.75 40.86 -20.15
N VAL A 25 6.86 40.97 -21.14
CA VAL A 25 6.94 42.00 -22.20
C VAL A 25 6.66 43.40 -21.65
N CYS A 26 5.55 43.61 -20.94
CA CYS A 26 5.20 44.89 -20.34
C CYS A 26 4.30 44.69 -19.10
N ARG A 27 3.99 45.82 -18.39
CA ARG A 27 3.18 45.77 -17.16
C ARG A 27 1.74 45.29 -17.43
N GLN A 28 1.15 45.72 -18.53
CA GLN A 28 -0.21 45.33 -18.96
C GLN A 28 -0.29 43.83 -19.22
N TRP A 29 0.65 43.28 -20.00
CA TRP A 29 0.72 41.85 -20.29
C TRP A 29 0.98 41.02 -19.03
N ARG A 30 1.77 41.56 -18.11
CA ARG A 30 2.01 40.91 -16.82
C ARG A 30 0.74 40.84 -15.96
N SER A 31 -0.09 41.88 -15.99
CA SER A 31 -1.37 41.89 -15.26
C SER A 31 -2.29 40.80 -15.79
N VAL A 32 -2.49 40.76 -17.12
CA VAL A 32 -3.34 39.74 -17.76
C VAL A 32 -2.75 38.33 -17.60
N ALA A 33 -1.43 38.17 -17.72
CA ALA A 33 -0.76 36.88 -17.54
C ALA A 33 -0.81 36.34 -16.09
N ARG A 34 -1.32 37.11 -15.14
CA ARG A 34 -1.52 36.71 -13.73
C ARG A 34 -2.98 36.61 -13.33
N ASP A 35 -3.87 36.73 -14.30
CA ASP A 35 -5.31 36.64 -14.06
C ASP A 35 -5.71 35.24 -13.56
N GLU A 36 -6.47 35.19 -12.48
CA GLU A 36 -6.89 33.92 -11.85
C GLU A 36 -7.84 33.11 -12.73
N VAL A 37 -8.72 33.77 -13.51
CA VAL A 37 -9.65 33.06 -14.40
C VAL A 37 -8.86 32.43 -15.55
N LEU A 38 -7.86 33.17 -16.09
CA LEU A 38 -6.96 32.64 -17.11
C LEU A 38 -6.24 31.39 -16.63
N TRP A 39 -5.63 31.42 -15.43
CA TRP A 39 -4.91 30.27 -14.88
C TRP A 39 -5.81 29.13 -14.53
N LYS A 40 -7.05 29.38 -14.09
CA LYS A 40 -8.05 28.33 -13.89
C LYS A 40 -8.33 27.58 -15.20
N GLU A 41 -8.57 28.28 -16.29
CA GLU A 41 -8.83 27.64 -17.59
C GLU A 41 -7.60 26.92 -18.15
N LEU A 42 -6.43 27.53 -18.04
CA LEU A 42 -5.16 26.91 -18.43
C LEU A 42 -4.88 25.63 -17.66
N PHE A 43 -5.14 25.64 -16.34
CA PHE A 43 -4.95 24.50 -15.47
C PHE A 43 -5.81 23.31 -15.91
N TYR A 44 -7.12 23.51 -16.03
CA TYR A 44 -8.04 22.45 -16.44
C TYR A 44 -7.73 21.91 -17.84
N ARG A 45 -7.35 22.79 -18.76
CA ARG A 45 -7.00 22.40 -20.13
C ARG A 45 -5.68 21.62 -20.18
N TYR A 46 -4.64 22.13 -19.51
CA TYR A 46 -3.28 21.57 -19.57
C TYR A 46 -3.21 20.20 -18.91
N TYR A 47 -3.82 20.08 -17.72
CA TYR A 47 -3.80 18.83 -16.96
C TYR A 47 -4.96 17.89 -17.28
N GLY A 48 -5.93 18.29 -18.05
CA GLY A 48 -7.11 17.48 -18.39
C GLY A 48 -8.00 17.16 -17.17
N VAL A 49 -7.97 18.01 -16.14
CA VAL A 49 -8.77 17.84 -14.92
C VAL A 49 -10.25 18.16 -15.22
N ALA A 50 -11.16 17.39 -14.63
CA ALA A 50 -12.59 17.68 -14.72
C ALA A 50 -12.92 19.00 -14.01
N ARG A 51 -13.82 19.81 -14.62
CA ARG A 51 -14.08 21.19 -14.16
C ARG A 51 -14.81 21.27 -12.81
N ASP A 52 -15.40 20.18 -12.36
CA ASP A 52 -16.07 20.01 -11.07
C ASP A 52 -15.09 19.78 -9.92
N VAL A 53 -13.85 19.36 -10.21
CA VAL A 53 -12.82 19.19 -9.17
C VAL A 53 -12.35 20.56 -8.68
N PRO A 54 -12.49 20.90 -7.40
CA PRO A 54 -12.08 22.19 -6.87
C PRO A 54 -10.56 22.33 -6.82
N ARG A 55 -10.07 23.55 -6.76
CA ARG A 55 -8.65 23.83 -6.50
C ARG A 55 -8.23 23.20 -5.16
N HIS A 56 -7.00 22.68 -5.12
CA HIS A 56 -6.41 22.14 -3.88
C HIS A 56 -6.55 23.15 -2.73
N PRO A 57 -7.09 22.76 -1.55
CA PRO A 57 -7.41 23.68 -0.46
C PRO A 57 -6.20 24.48 0.06
N ALA A 58 -5.00 23.89 0.03
CA ALA A 58 -3.78 24.59 0.44
C ALA A 58 -3.24 25.60 -0.59
N ALA A 59 -3.81 25.62 -1.82
CA ALA A 59 -3.34 26.51 -2.85
C ALA A 59 -4.01 27.91 -2.74
N ALA A 60 -3.20 28.96 -2.67
CA ALA A 60 -3.70 30.33 -2.58
C ALA A 60 -4.28 30.85 -3.91
N SER A 61 -3.77 30.38 -5.05
CA SER A 61 -4.14 30.81 -6.38
C SER A 61 -4.05 29.69 -7.41
N TRP A 62 -4.76 29.81 -8.54
CA TRP A 62 -4.64 28.86 -9.66
C TRP A 62 -3.25 28.91 -10.31
N TYR A 63 -2.65 30.09 -10.37
CA TYR A 63 -1.28 30.25 -10.82
C TYR A 63 -0.30 29.50 -9.91
N GLY A 64 -0.44 29.68 -8.59
CA GLY A 64 0.40 28.99 -7.60
C GLY A 64 0.22 27.47 -7.68
N GLU A 65 -1.00 26.99 -7.90
CA GLU A 65 -1.30 25.58 -8.04
C GLU A 65 -0.71 24.98 -9.32
N PHE A 66 -0.82 25.71 -10.44
CA PHE A 66 -0.15 25.31 -11.67
C PHE A 66 1.37 25.18 -11.46
N GLN A 67 1.98 26.20 -10.81
CA GLN A 67 3.42 26.14 -10.48
C GLN A 67 3.76 24.96 -9.56
N ARG A 68 2.93 24.68 -8.56
CA ARG A 68 3.14 23.55 -7.67
C ARG A 68 3.25 22.26 -8.48
N LEU A 69 2.25 21.94 -9.29
CA LEU A 69 2.29 20.72 -10.09
C LEU A 69 3.43 20.71 -11.12
N TYR A 70 3.69 21.84 -11.78
CA TYR A 70 4.71 21.92 -12.83
C TYR A 70 6.15 21.84 -12.29
N ASP A 71 6.41 22.44 -11.14
CA ASP A 71 7.77 22.62 -10.61
C ASP A 71 8.18 21.59 -9.53
N THR A 72 7.23 20.93 -8.85
CA THR A 72 7.55 20.10 -7.67
C THR A 72 7.48 18.60 -7.93
N ILE A 73 7.02 18.17 -9.12
CA ILE A 73 6.98 16.74 -9.47
C ILE A 73 8.41 16.23 -9.67
N PRO A 74 8.82 15.12 -9.03
CA PRO A 74 10.15 14.54 -9.25
C PRO A 74 10.22 13.77 -10.58
N CYS A 75 10.35 14.51 -11.69
CA CYS A 75 10.33 13.95 -13.04
C CYS A 75 11.63 14.15 -13.83
N VAL A 76 12.65 14.79 -13.24
CA VAL A 76 13.95 15.01 -13.89
C VAL A 76 14.94 13.99 -13.38
N GLU A 77 15.44 13.09 -14.25
CA GLU A 77 16.51 12.15 -13.92
C GLU A 77 17.80 12.93 -13.61
N VAL A 78 18.33 12.74 -12.41
CA VAL A 78 19.56 13.40 -11.97
C VAL A 78 20.72 12.44 -11.81
N GLN A 79 20.45 11.16 -11.58
CA GLN A 79 21.47 10.14 -11.40
C GLN A 79 20.91 8.76 -11.75
N SER A 80 21.75 7.89 -12.32
CA SER A 80 21.50 6.47 -12.53
C SER A 80 22.58 5.66 -11.82
N LEU A 81 22.18 4.79 -10.89
CA LEU A 81 23.03 3.93 -10.09
C LEU A 81 23.06 2.54 -10.73
N LYS A 82 24.25 2.00 -10.99
CA LYS A 82 24.48 0.75 -11.74
C LYS A 82 25.30 -0.28 -10.96
N GLU A 83 25.28 -0.19 -9.64
CA GLU A 83 26.07 -1.06 -8.76
C GLU A 83 25.45 -2.45 -8.54
N HIS A 84 24.18 -2.66 -8.86
CA HIS A 84 23.58 -3.99 -8.86
C HIS A 84 23.94 -4.79 -10.12
N GLY A 85 24.18 -6.08 -9.93
CA GLY A 85 24.53 -7.00 -11.02
C GLY A 85 23.35 -7.73 -11.65
N ASP A 86 22.13 -7.54 -11.14
CA ASP A 86 20.89 -8.17 -11.60
C ASP A 86 19.69 -7.30 -11.20
N GLN A 87 18.49 -7.70 -11.59
CA GLN A 87 17.23 -6.98 -11.38
C GLN A 87 17.10 -6.42 -9.96
N VAL A 88 16.78 -5.14 -9.84
CA VAL A 88 16.47 -4.52 -8.56
C VAL A 88 14.98 -4.67 -8.28
N LEU A 89 14.64 -5.30 -7.16
CA LEU A 89 13.27 -5.73 -6.87
C LEU A 89 12.53 -4.78 -5.92
N HIS A 90 13.24 -4.16 -4.96
CA HIS A 90 12.61 -3.32 -3.95
C HIS A 90 13.50 -2.16 -3.50
N LEU A 91 12.85 -1.08 -3.12
CA LEU A 91 13.44 0.11 -2.51
C LEU A 91 12.69 0.50 -1.24
N SER A 92 13.40 0.99 -0.24
CA SER A 92 12.80 1.59 0.95
C SER A 92 13.68 2.72 1.48
N PHE A 93 13.06 3.84 1.90
CA PHE A 93 13.76 4.91 2.60
C PHE A 93 13.75 4.71 4.12
N SER A 94 14.79 5.20 4.78
CA SER A 94 14.77 5.48 6.22
C SER A 94 13.79 6.62 6.52
N HIS A 95 13.18 6.62 7.71
CA HIS A 95 12.19 7.64 8.09
C HIS A 95 12.77 9.05 8.14
N ASN A 96 14.06 9.16 8.49
CA ASN A 96 14.79 10.42 8.49
C ASN A 96 15.22 10.89 7.08
N GLY A 97 15.04 10.05 6.04
CA GLY A 97 15.36 10.36 4.66
C GLY A 97 16.86 10.39 4.30
N TYR A 98 17.77 10.11 5.25
CA TYR A 98 19.22 10.13 4.97
C TYR A 98 19.72 8.89 4.24
N LEU A 99 19.03 7.76 4.42
CA LEU A 99 19.41 6.50 3.82
C LEU A 99 18.25 5.93 3.01
N PHE A 100 18.57 5.07 2.05
CA PHE A 100 17.64 4.13 1.49
C PHE A 100 18.31 2.79 1.23
N ALA A 101 17.52 1.73 1.20
CA ALA A 101 17.97 0.37 0.94
C ALA A 101 17.41 -0.14 -0.39
N SER A 102 18.16 -1.02 -1.04
CA SER A 102 17.73 -1.73 -2.25
C SER A 102 18.00 -3.22 -2.13
N CYS A 103 17.05 -4.02 -2.67
CA CYS A 103 17.12 -5.47 -2.75
C CYS A 103 17.15 -5.92 -4.22
N SER A 104 17.92 -6.97 -4.53
CA SER A 104 18.13 -7.40 -5.91
C SER A 104 18.23 -8.92 -6.05
N LYS A 105 18.01 -9.40 -7.28
CA LYS A 105 18.29 -10.78 -7.69
C LYS A 105 19.78 -11.13 -7.66
N ASP A 106 20.69 -10.16 -7.61
CA ASP A 106 22.12 -10.41 -7.39
C ASP A 106 22.45 -10.94 -5.99
N CYS A 107 21.42 -11.08 -5.14
CA CYS A 107 21.51 -11.56 -3.76
C CYS A 107 22.23 -10.59 -2.82
N THR A 108 22.24 -9.30 -3.14
CA THR A 108 22.79 -8.26 -2.26
C THR A 108 21.71 -7.34 -1.73
N VAL A 109 21.95 -6.83 -0.54
CA VAL A 109 21.26 -5.67 0.02
C VAL A 109 22.23 -4.52 0.00
N LYS A 110 21.88 -3.42 -0.62
CA LYS A 110 22.70 -2.23 -0.66
C LYS A 110 22.03 -1.11 0.11
N ILE A 111 22.84 -0.38 0.87
CA ILE A 111 22.41 0.78 1.65
C ILE A 111 23.11 2.00 1.04
N TRP A 112 22.30 2.99 0.73
CA TRP A 112 22.73 4.19 0.02
C TRP A 112 22.60 5.40 0.91
N HIS A 113 23.59 6.28 0.84
CA HIS A 113 23.52 7.59 1.45
C HIS A 113 22.80 8.55 0.50
N ASN A 114 21.70 9.13 0.97
CA ASN A 114 20.88 10.08 0.22
C ASN A 114 21.37 11.49 0.47
N ASP A 115 22.29 11.94 -0.36
CA ASP A 115 22.83 13.31 -0.38
C ASP A 115 22.52 13.94 -1.75
N LEU A 116 23.09 15.11 -2.01
CA LEU A 116 23.01 15.78 -3.32
C LEU A 116 23.41 14.83 -4.47
N GLN A 117 24.42 14.03 -4.24
CA GLN A 117 24.81 12.90 -5.08
C GLN A 117 24.70 11.63 -4.25
N VAL A 118 23.80 10.75 -4.64
CA VAL A 118 23.60 9.46 -3.99
C VAL A 118 24.85 8.61 -4.14
N SER A 119 25.29 8.00 -3.04
CA SER A 119 26.47 7.14 -3.01
C SER A 119 26.21 5.86 -2.25
N LEU A 120 26.86 4.77 -2.66
CA LEU A 120 26.80 3.50 -1.97
C LEU A 120 27.52 3.59 -0.63
N LEU A 121 26.80 3.36 0.46
CA LEU A 121 27.36 3.34 1.81
C LEU A 121 27.83 1.93 2.19
N HIS A 122 26.99 0.92 1.99
CA HIS A 122 27.30 -0.46 2.34
C HIS A 122 26.63 -1.45 1.39
N SER A 123 27.24 -2.62 1.24
CA SER A 123 26.71 -3.73 0.45
C SER A 123 26.90 -5.05 1.18
N THR A 124 25.81 -5.72 1.51
CA THR A 124 25.82 -7.02 2.17
C THR A 124 25.38 -8.11 1.20
N SER A 125 26.22 -9.14 1.01
CA SER A 125 25.84 -10.32 0.23
C SER A 125 25.19 -11.38 1.14
N MET A 126 23.98 -11.76 0.78
CA MET A 126 23.21 -12.80 1.49
C MET A 126 23.50 -14.22 0.98
N LYS A 127 24.35 -14.37 -0.05
CA LYS A 127 24.81 -15.67 -0.55
C LYS A 127 25.46 -16.54 0.51
N LYS A 128 26.18 -15.92 1.47
CA LYS A 128 26.79 -16.63 2.61
C LYS A 128 25.79 -17.32 3.53
N TYR A 129 24.52 -16.94 3.45
CA TYR A 129 23.41 -17.54 4.19
C TYR A 129 22.52 -18.44 3.31
N ASN A 130 23.01 -18.85 2.14
CA ASN A 130 22.30 -19.65 1.15
C ASN A 130 21.02 -19.01 0.61
N TRP A 131 21.00 -17.67 0.50
CA TRP A 131 19.93 -16.99 -0.20
C TRP A 131 20.17 -17.02 -1.72
N SER A 132 19.08 -17.14 -2.50
CA SER A 132 19.12 -17.04 -3.96
C SER A 132 18.95 -15.61 -4.44
N TYR A 133 18.13 -14.80 -3.75
CA TYR A 133 17.95 -13.38 -4.00
C TYR A 133 17.37 -12.67 -2.77
N THR A 134 17.46 -11.33 -2.77
CA THR A 134 16.82 -10.46 -1.79
C THR A 134 15.63 -9.77 -2.43
N GLN A 135 14.50 -9.67 -1.74
CA GLN A 135 13.24 -9.26 -2.34
C GLN A 135 12.61 -8.01 -1.74
N PHE A 136 12.77 -7.78 -0.46
CA PHE A 136 12.09 -6.70 0.26
C PHE A 136 12.96 -6.17 1.38
N SER A 137 12.81 -4.90 1.72
CA SER A 137 13.45 -4.26 2.87
C SER A 137 12.53 -3.24 3.53
N GLN A 138 12.72 -3.03 4.82
CA GLN A 138 12.00 -2.02 5.59
C GLN A 138 12.84 -1.55 6.78
N PHE A 139 13.00 -0.24 6.95
CA PHE A 139 13.60 0.33 8.14
C PHE A 139 12.64 0.25 9.32
N ASN A 140 13.16 0.08 10.54
CA ASN A 140 12.37 0.19 11.76
C ASN A 140 12.10 1.68 12.09
N ALA A 141 11.27 1.95 13.11
CA ALA A 141 10.77 3.30 13.37
C ALA A 141 11.87 4.32 13.75
N ASP A 142 12.96 3.89 14.37
CA ASP A 142 14.10 4.73 14.79
C ASP A 142 15.28 4.73 13.80
N ASP A 143 15.13 4.06 12.65
CA ASP A 143 16.15 3.91 11.61
C ASP A 143 17.47 3.26 12.08
N SER A 144 17.44 2.47 13.15
CA SER A 144 18.60 1.74 13.67
C SER A 144 18.76 0.35 13.07
N LEU A 145 17.65 -0.24 12.57
CA LEU A 145 17.58 -1.60 12.07
C LEU A 145 16.94 -1.66 10.68
N LEU A 146 17.44 -2.58 9.87
CA LEU A 146 16.87 -2.91 8.55
C LEU A 146 16.38 -4.35 8.53
N LEU A 147 15.07 -4.54 8.33
CA LEU A 147 14.48 -5.81 7.99
C LEU A 147 14.70 -6.06 6.49
N VAL A 148 15.17 -7.25 6.16
CA VAL A 148 15.33 -7.72 4.79
C VAL A 148 14.68 -9.07 4.63
N SER A 149 13.97 -9.30 3.55
CA SER A 149 13.48 -10.64 3.21
C SER A 149 14.04 -11.14 1.88
N GLY A 150 14.12 -12.44 1.76
CA GLY A 150 14.60 -13.10 0.56
C GLY A 150 14.30 -14.59 0.54
N VAL A 151 14.77 -15.27 -0.47
CA VAL A 151 14.54 -16.70 -0.66
C VAL A 151 15.78 -17.49 -0.28
N PHE A 152 15.61 -18.35 0.72
CA PHE A 152 16.60 -19.30 1.17
C PHE A 152 16.52 -20.60 0.36
N MET A 153 17.67 -21.11 -0.07
CA MET A 153 17.80 -22.39 -0.77
C MET A 153 18.34 -23.44 0.17
N GLY A 154 17.47 -24.36 0.57
CA GLY A 154 17.82 -25.50 1.42
C GLY A 154 18.35 -26.70 0.64
N PRO A 155 18.70 -27.78 1.36
CA PRO A 155 19.11 -29.05 0.74
C PRO A 155 18.00 -29.63 -0.15
N ARG A 156 18.37 -30.33 -1.21
CA ARG A 156 17.47 -31.00 -2.16
C ARG A 156 16.50 -30.02 -2.87
N THR A 157 16.97 -28.82 -3.24
CA THR A 157 16.18 -27.82 -3.96
C THR A 157 14.95 -27.31 -3.21
N SER A 158 14.84 -27.55 -1.91
CA SER A 158 13.79 -26.95 -1.09
C SER A 158 14.03 -25.44 -0.98
N SER A 159 13.00 -24.63 -1.23
CA SER A 159 13.05 -23.18 -1.06
C SER A 159 12.13 -22.74 0.08
N SER A 160 12.52 -21.69 0.78
CA SER A 160 11.67 -21.03 1.78
C SER A 160 11.98 -19.54 1.83
N GLY A 161 11.01 -18.73 2.26
CA GLY A 161 11.28 -17.34 2.60
C GLY A 161 12.11 -17.27 3.88
N GLU A 162 12.94 -16.25 4.00
CA GLU A 162 13.66 -15.90 5.20
C GLU A 162 13.64 -14.39 5.41
N ILE A 163 13.46 -13.97 6.65
CA ILE A 163 13.60 -12.58 7.08
C ILE A 163 14.89 -12.48 7.89
N ALA A 164 15.68 -11.46 7.60
CA ALA A 164 16.89 -11.10 8.31
C ALA A 164 16.80 -9.69 8.87
N VAL A 165 17.41 -9.44 10.01
CA VAL A 165 17.55 -8.11 10.59
C VAL A 165 19.02 -7.73 10.61
N ILE A 166 19.33 -6.56 10.03
CA ILE A 166 20.68 -5.99 9.93
C ILE A 166 20.72 -4.73 10.79
N SER A 167 21.73 -4.62 11.66
CA SER A 167 22.03 -3.38 12.37
C SER A 167 22.60 -2.35 11.41
N LEU A 168 22.15 -1.10 11.49
CA LEU A 168 22.66 -0.01 10.66
C LEU A 168 23.86 0.72 11.30
N GLU A 169 24.17 0.41 12.55
CA GLU A 169 25.36 0.95 13.23
C GLU A 169 26.67 0.30 12.71
N ASN A 170 26.67 -1.04 12.62
CA ASN A 170 27.85 -1.82 12.24
C ASN A 170 27.64 -2.71 11.00
N PHE A 171 26.44 -2.69 10.41
CA PHE A 171 26.01 -3.50 9.27
C PHE A 171 26.11 -5.02 9.49
N GLU A 172 26.01 -5.44 10.75
CA GLU A 172 26.02 -6.85 11.13
C GLU A 172 24.61 -7.44 11.14
N LEU A 173 24.54 -8.72 10.82
CA LEU A 173 23.31 -9.51 10.91
C LEU A 173 23.03 -9.83 12.38
N LEU A 174 21.86 -9.44 12.88
CA LEU A 174 21.43 -9.67 14.26
C LEU A 174 20.61 -10.96 14.41
N SER A 175 19.68 -11.20 13.50
CA SER A 175 18.80 -12.37 13.58
C SER A 175 18.29 -12.79 12.22
N ARG A 176 17.88 -14.05 12.11
CA ARG A 176 17.20 -14.61 10.94
C ARG A 176 16.02 -15.46 11.37
N VAL A 177 14.91 -15.34 10.65
CA VAL A 177 13.68 -16.10 10.86
C VAL A 177 13.24 -16.71 9.54
N ARG A 178 13.01 -18.01 9.53
CA ARG A 178 12.59 -18.71 8.32
C ARG A 178 11.07 -18.72 8.19
N ASN A 179 10.58 -18.29 7.03
CA ASN A 179 9.16 -18.35 6.65
C ASN A 179 8.94 -19.51 5.68
N LYS A 180 7.93 -20.32 5.92
CA LYS A 180 7.60 -21.46 5.05
C LYS A 180 6.15 -21.35 4.56
N PRO A 181 5.91 -21.45 3.26
CA PRO A 181 6.86 -21.39 2.16
C PRO A 181 7.46 -19.99 2.00
N TYR A 182 8.21 -19.72 0.96
CA TYR A 182 8.67 -18.37 0.60
C TYR A 182 7.48 -17.51 0.13
N ASP A 183 7.68 -16.19 -0.03
CA ASP A 183 6.72 -15.15 -0.47
C ASP A 183 5.98 -14.45 0.67
N VAL A 184 6.46 -14.51 1.88
CA VAL A 184 5.91 -13.71 2.95
C VAL A 184 6.88 -12.59 3.30
N PHE A 185 6.43 -11.36 3.13
CA PHE A 185 7.14 -10.20 3.61
C PHE A 185 6.86 -9.99 5.09
N GLY A 186 7.90 -9.78 5.88
CA GLY A 186 7.74 -9.33 7.24
C GLY A 186 7.45 -7.84 7.31
N CYS A 187 7.03 -7.36 8.46
CA CYS A 187 6.92 -5.94 8.74
C CYS A 187 7.26 -5.64 10.20
N TRP A 188 7.71 -4.42 10.45
CA TRP A 188 7.92 -3.94 11.81
C TRP A 188 6.59 -3.64 12.49
N LEU A 189 6.44 -4.09 13.74
CA LEU A 189 5.31 -3.75 14.60
C LEU A 189 5.65 -2.55 15.50
N ASN A 190 6.88 -2.48 15.93
CA ASN A 190 7.48 -1.39 16.70
C ASN A 190 9.00 -1.35 16.46
N GLU A 191 9.76 -0.63 17.28
CA GLU A 191 11.20 -0.43 17.13
C GLU A 191 12.01 -1.73 17.11
N THR A 192 11.61 -2.75 17.88
CA THR A 192 12.37 -3.99 18.08
C THR A 192 11.63 -5.25 17.68
N ASN A 193 10.31 -5.20 17.53
CA ASN A 193 9.51 -6.36 17.21
C ASN A 193 9.03 -6.34 15.77
N LEU A 194 9.12 -7.49 15.12
CA LEU A 194 8.70 -7.70 13.75
C LEU A 194 7.72 -8.87 13.64
N ILE A 195 6.93 -8.85 12.58
CA ILE A 195 5.98 -9.89 12.25
C ILE A 195 6.53 -10.73 11.11
N SER A 196 6.50 -12.04 11.30
CA SER A 196 6.75 -13.04 10.27
C SER A 196 5.54 -13.95 10.11
N SER A 197 5.49 -14.77 9.08
CA SER A 197 4.41 -15.72 8.93
C SER A 197 4.86 -17.05 8.36
N ASN A 198 4.09 -18.10 8.68
CA ASN A 198 4.23 -19.41 8.08
C ASN A 198 2.88 -19.83 7.49
N LEU A 199 2.90 -20.36 6.29
CA LEU A 199 1.74 -20.95 5.64
C LEU A 199 1.78 -22.46 5.78
N HIS A 200 0.67 -23.03 6.22
CA HIS A 200 0.47 -24.48 6.25
C HIS A 200 -0.69 -24.83 5.32
N ARG A 201 -0.46 -25.70 4.35
CA ARG A 201 -1.55 -26.26 3.56
C ARG A 201 -2.35 -27.22 4.42
N ILE A 202 -3.65 -27.02 4.52
CA ILE A 202 -4.60 -27.90 5.22
C ILE A 202 -5.20 -28.86 4.21
N GLY A 203 -5.46 -28.38 3.00
CA GLY A 203 -6.01 -29.13 1.89
C GLY A 203 -5.60 -28.55 0.56
N TYR A 204 -6.33 -28.89 -0.49
CA TYR A 204 -5.96 -28.49 -1.85
C TYR A 204 -6.12 -26.97 -2.08
N LEU A 205 -7.21 -26.38 -1.58
CA LEU A 205 -7.57 -24.97 -1.70
C LEU A 205 -7.57 -24.22 -0.37
N THR A 206 -7.32 -24.92 0.71
CA THR A 206 -7.35 -24.32 2.03
C THR A 206 -5.97 -24.31 2.63
N SER A 207 -5.64 -23.22 3.25
CA SER A 207 -4.39 -23.03 3.96
C SER A 207 -4.61 -22.32 5.30
N CYS A 208 -3.61 -22.37 6.15
CA CYS A 208 -3.56 -21.66 7.40
C CYS A 208 -2.33 -20.78 7.44
N SER A 209 -2.51 -19.49 7.57
CA SER A 209 -1.42 -18.56 7.86
C SER A 209 -1.28 -18.36 9.36
N VAL A 210 -0.10 -18.61 9.88
CA VAL A 210 0.25 -18.34 11.27
C VAL A 210 1.17 -17.14 11.30
N LEU A 211 0.72 -16.07 11.94
CA LEU A 211 1.50 -14.85 12.12
C LEU A 211 2.21 -14.87 13.47
N TRP A 212 3.51 -14.60 13.45
CA TRP A 212 4.39 -14.67 14.59
C TRP A 212 4.97 -13.32 14.93
N LEU A 213 5.02 -13.02 16.23
CA LEU A 213 5.80 -11.91 16.76
C LEU A 213 7.23 -12.40 17.04
N ASN A 214 8.20 -11.72 16.47
CA ASN A 214 9.62 -11.97 16.67
C ASN A 214 10.30 -10.73 17.24
N ASN A 215 11.43 -10.94 17.94
CA ASN A 215 12.28 -9.85 18.40
C ASN A 215 13.54 -9.78 17.53
N ALA A 216 13.94 -8.56 17.13
CA ALA A 216 15.11 -8.32 16.30
C ALA A 216 16.42 -8.82 16.93
N PHE A 217 16.49 -8.87 18.26
CA PHE A 217 17.69 -9.28 19.03
C PHE A 217 17.63 -10.73 19.54
N GLN A 218 16.70 -11.53 19.01
CA GLN A 218 16.68 -12.94 19.37
C GLN A 218 17.96 -13.64 18.88
N GLY A 219 18.80 -14.08 19.80
CA GLY A 219 20.10 -14.72 19.52
C GLY A 219 20.00 -16.17 19.03
N VAL A 220 18.83 -16.66 18.66
CA VAL A 220 18.59 -18.06 18.27
C VAL A 220 18.16 -18.11 16.82
N GLU A 221 18.95 -18.79 16.01
CA GLU A 221 18.53 -19.21 14.66
C GLU A 221 17.58 -20.40 14.81
N SER A 222 16.30 -20.20 14.56
CA SER A 222 15.33 -21.29 14.57
C SER A 222 14.93 -21.66 13.14
N GLU A 223 15.18 -22.91 12.78
CA GLU A 223 14.74 -23.44 11.48
C GLU A 223 13.23 -23.75 11.44
N ASN A 224 12.60 -23.99 12.57
CA ASN A 224 11.27 -24.58 12.64
C ASN A 224 10.28 -23.81 13.52
N VAL A 225 10.73 -22.97 14.44
CA VAL A 225 9.87 -22.29 15.41
C VAL A 225 10.32 -20.85 15.55
N ASN A 226 9.40 -19.92 15.39
CA ASN A 226 9.60 -18.51 15.71
C ASN A 226 9.58 -18.33 17.23
N VAL A 227 10.53 -17.56 17.75
CA VAL A 227 10.99 -17.69 19.14
C VAL A 227 10.13 -16.94 20.16
N VAL A 228 9.23 -16.01 19.73
CA VAL A 228 8.56 -15.17 20.71
C VAL A 228 7.14 -15.62 21.01
N LYS A 229 6.20 -15.40 20.12
CA LYS A 229 4.83 -15.92 20.29
C LYS A 229 4.01 -15.90 19.01
N ARG A 230 3.00 -16.75 18.97
CA ARG A 230 1.97 -16.72 17.94
C ARG A 230 1.02 -15.55 18.20
N LEU A 231 0.83 -14.69 17.18
CA LEU A 231 -0.16 -13.61 17.24
C LEU A 231 -1.52 -14.10 16.78
N PHE A 232 -1.56 -14.67 15.55
CA PHE A 232 -2.81 -15.07 14.90
C PHE A 232 -2.63 -16.37 14.12
N LYS A 233 -3.71 -17.13 14.03
CA LYS A 233 -3.87 -18.31 13.19
C LYS A 233 -5.08 -18.11 12.29
N ILE A 234 -4.86 -17.79 11.02
CA ILE A 234 -5.90 -17.38 10.09
C ILE A 234 -6.09 -18.45 9.03
N GLN A 235 -7.33 -18.93 8.87
CA GLN A 235 -7.67 -19.82 7.78
C GLN A 235 -7.86 -19.01 6.49
N ASN A 236 -7.15 -19.40 5.45
CA ASN A 236 -7.32 -18.86 4.11
C ASN A 236 -8.08 -19.88 3.26
N LEU A 237 -9.07 -19.39 2.52
CA LEU A 237 -9.76 -20.18 1.48
C LEU A 237 -9.04 -20.09 0.12
N ASN A 238 -7.77 -19.77 0.18
CA ASN A 238 -6.85 -19.63 -0.90
C ASN A 238 -5.55 -20.35 -0.50
N ALA A 239 -5.03 -21.22 -1.35
CA ALA A 239 -3.78 -21.95 -1.09
C ALA A 239 -2.52 -21.10 -1.29
N SER A 240 -2.66 -19.81 -1.62
CA SER A 240 -1.52 -18.91 -1.77
C SER A 240 -1.07 -18.34 -0.42
N THR A 241 0.18 -17.87 -0.41
CA THR A 241 0.77 -17.21 0.74
C THR A 241 0.18 -15.82 0.98
N ILE A 242 0.29 -15.32 2.20
CA ILE A 242 0.16 -13.89 2.47
C ILE A 242 1.36 -13.19 1.82
N ARG A 243 1.10 -12.40 0.79
CA ARG A 243 2.18 -11.81 -0.02
C ARG A 243 2.62 -10.43 0.44
N THR A 244 1.74 -9.70 1.12
CA THR A 244 2.04 -8.39 1.67
C THR A 244 1.46 -8.29 3.06
N VAL A 245 2.25 -7.81 4.01
CA VAL A 245 1.83 -7.56 5.39
C VAL A 245 2.25 -6.15 5.76
N MET A 246 1.32 -5.37 6.32
CA MET A 246 1.54 -3.98 6.73
C MET A 246 0.95 -3.74 8.11
N VAL A 247 1.53 -2.82 8.85
CA VAL A 247 0.97 -2.31 10.11
C VAL A 247 0.41 -0.91 9.90
N VAL A 248 -0.86 -0.75 10.24
CA VAL A 248 -1.53 0.56 10.26
C VAL A 248 -1.61 1.05 11.68
N ASP A 249 -1.18 2.27 11.91
CA ASP A 249 -1.28 2.97 13.19
C ASP A 249 -2.35 4.05 13.10
N CYS A 250 -3.50 3.78 13.73
CA CYS A 250 -4.64 4.70 13.67
C CYS A 250 -4.45 5.99 14.46
N SER A 251 -3.43 6.07 15.33
CA SER A 251 -3.11 7.33 16.03
C SER A 251 -2.64 8.43 15.07
N ARG A 252 -2.20 8.05 13.87
CA ARG A 252 -1.78 8.99 12.84
C ARG A 252 -2.93 9.66 12.09
N TYR A 253 -4.17 9.14 12.19
CA TYR A 253 -5.35 9.71 11.49
C TYR A 253 -5.69 11.13 11.97
N ASP A 254 -5.48 11.42 13.26
CA ASP A 254 -5.87 12.67 13.87
C ASP A 254 -4.83 13.79 13.67
N SER A 255 -3.63 13.44 13.22
CA SER A 255 -2.56 14.43 12.95
C SER A 255 -2.65 15.07 11.56
N ALA A 256 -3.56 14.63 10.73
CA ALA A 256 -3.68 15.03 9.33
C ALA A 256 -5.10 15.48 8.97
N ASP A 257 -5.70 16.39 9.73
CA ASP A 257 -6.78 17.25 9.24
C ASP A 257 -6.23 18.20 8.16
N GLY A 258 -5.65 17.61 7.14
CA GLY A 258 -5.24 18.25 5.91
C GLY A 258 -6.37 18.22 4.89
N PRO A 259 -6.28 19.01 3.84
CA PRO A 259 -7.37 19.46 2.98
C PRO A 259 -8.05 18.42 2.07
N LEU A 260 -7.86 17.13 2.29
CA LEU A 260 -8.55 16.07 1.53
C LEU A 260 -9.99 15.79 2.01
N SER A 261 -10.42 16.38 3.15
CA SER A 261 -11.75 16.13 3.72
C SER A 261 -12.88 16.98 3.12
N ALA A 262 -12.58 17.90 2.19
CA ALA A 262 -13.58 18.80 1.61
C ALA A 262 -14.36 18.22 0.41
N GLY A 263 -14.13 16.95 0.04
CA GLY A 263 -14.81 16.28 -1.08
C GLY A 263 -16.01 15.41 -0.72
N GLU A 264 -16.36 15.27 0.57
CA GLU A 264 -17.35 14.28 1.01
C GLU A 264 -18.74 14.84 1.33
N GLN A 265 -19.15 15.96 0.75
CA GLN A 265 -20.56 16.36 0.80
C GLN A 265 -21.04 16.74 -0.59
N MET A 266 -21.40 15.74 -1.36
CA MET A 266 -22.37 15.88 -2.44
C MET A 266 -23.19 14.61 -2.56
N GLY A 267 -24.40 14.76 -2.18
CA GLY A 267 -25.56 14.57 -2.96
C GLY A 267 -26.48 13.52 -2.44
N ASP A 268 -27.48 13.94 -1.73
CA ASP A 268 -28.83 13.54 -2.11
C ASP A 268 -29.78 14.65 -1.68
N ASP A 269 -30.24 15.38 -2.66
CA ASP A 269 -31.46 16.17 -2.64
C ASP A 269 -32.49 15.46 -3.52
N PRO A 270 -33.80 15.51 -3.28
CA PRO A 270 -34.53 16.74 -3.48
C PRO A 270 -35.72 17.01 -2.52
N ALA A 271 -35.90 18.28 -2.29
CA ALA A 271 -37.06 19.02 -1.86
C ALA A 271 -38.45 18.39 -1.97
N ALA A 272 -39.24 18.54 -0.89
CA ALA A 272 -40.64 18.98 -0.93
C ALA A 272 -41.10 19.47 0.46
N PRO A 273 -42.17 20.28 0.58
CA PRO A 273 -42.17 21.47 1.41
C PRO A 273 -42.92 21.32 2.74
N CYS A 274 -42.65 22.32 3.59
CA CYS A 274 -43.28 22.60 4.88
C CYS A 274 -44.81 22.48 4.92
N LYS A 275 -45.33 21.91 6.01
CA LYS A 275 -46.58 22.36 6.66
C LYS A 275 -46.47 22.15 8.15
N GLU A 276 -46.61 23.26 8.85
CA GLU A 276 -46.88 23.36 10.28
C GLU A 276 -48.27 22.83 10.63
N SER A 277 -48.42 22.20 11.78
CA SER A 277 -49.51 22.46 12.70
C SER A 277 -49.43 21.58 13.97
N ASN A 278 -49.23 22.21 15.03
CA ASN A 278 -49.75 22.21 16.42
C ASN A 278 -50.41 20.97 17.02
N SER A 279 -49.96 20.68 18.26
CA SER A 279 -50.72 20.38 19.52
C SER A 279 -51.57 19.12 19.56
N GLU A 280 -51.52 18.29 20.54
CA GLU A 280 -51.84 18.42 21.97
C GLU A 280 -51.60 17.07 22.68
N GLU A 281 -51.30 17.19 23.94
CA GLU A 281 -51.14 16.13 24.96
C GLU A 281 -52.43 15.31 25.15
N THR A 282 -52.30 14.03 25.53
CA THR A 282 -53.06 13.47 26.67
C THR A 282 -52.50 12.11 27.09
N GLU A 283 -52.46 11.94 28.38
CA GLU A 283 -52.01 10.82 29.19
C GLU A 283 -53.07 9.69 29.26
N GLU A 284 -52.63 8.58 29.95
CA GLU A 284 -53.40 7.53 30.65
C GLU A 284 -53.70 6.26 29.79
N GLU A 285 -53.46 5.12 30.25
CA GLU A 285 -53.44 4.26 31.39
C GLU A 285 -53.20 2.80 30.98
N THR A 286 -52.49 2.06 31.81
CA THR A 286 -52.40 0.57 31.77
C THR A 286 -53.71 -0.08 32.24
N PRO A 287 -54.03 -1.33 31.85
CA PRO A 287 -53.72 -2.46 32.73
C PRO A 287 -53.35 -3.79 32.02
N GLU A 288 -52.51 -4.57 32.67
CA GLU A 288 -52.41 -6.03 32.55
C GLU A 288 -53.61 -6.74 33.19
N PRO A 289 -53.82 -8.11 33.09
CA PRO A 289 -53.01 -9.21 32.55
C PRO A 289 -53.82 -10.31 31.85
N SER A 290 -53.11 -11.25 31.27
CA SER A 290 -53.36 -12.68 31.30
C SER A 290 -53.20 -13.43 29.94
N GLY A 291 -52.51 -14.54 30.02
CA GLY A 291 -52.67 -15.63 29.06
C GLY A 291 -51.46 -16.00 28.24
N PHE A 292 -50.60 -16.85 28.77
CA PHE A 292 -49.64 -17.62 27.94
C PHE A 292 -50.38 -18.45 26.90
N PRO A 293 -49.87 -18.51 25.67
CA PRO A 293 -49.59 -19.80 25.06
C PRO A 293 -48.11 -19.93 24.67
N VAL A 294 -47.61 -21.09 24.98
CA VAL A 294 -46.30 -21.64 24.58
C VAL A 294 -46.12 -21.43 23.08
N ALA A 295 -45.24 -20.52 22.71
CA ALA A 295 -44.73 -20.41 21.35
C ALA A 295 -43.65 -21.46 21.15
N LYS A 296 -43.90 -22.32 20.18
CA LYS A 296 -42.92 -23.25 19.60
C LYS A 296 -41.69 -22.50 19.19
N GLY A 297 -40.52 -23.03 19.60
CA GLY A 297 -39.22 -22.50 19.27
C GLY A 297 -39.04 -22.26 17.77
N GLU A 298 -38.65 -21.07 17.41
CA GLU A 298 -38.09 -20.79 16.10
C GLU A 298 -36.78 -21.61 15.99
N ALA A 299 -36.84 -22.58 15.06
CA ALA A 299 -35.66 -23.30 14.63
C ALA A 299 -34.65 -22.25 14.07
N GLY A 300 -33.57 -22.03 14.79
CA GLY A 300 -32.45 -21.24 14.31
C GLY A 300 -32.05 -21.78 12.94
N ALA A 301 -31.81 -20.89 11.99
CA ALA A 301 -31.30 -21.23 10.68
C ALA A 301 -29.98 -21.99 10.86
N GLU A 302 -30.03 -23.32 10.76
CA GLU A 302 -28.85 -24.17 10.72
C GLU A 302 -27.98 -23.69 9.56
N ASN A 303 -26.73 -23.32 9.86
CA ASN A 303 -25.75 -22.94 8.86
C ASN A 303 -25.64 -24.09 7.84
N GLY A 304 -25.70 -23.76 6.55
CA GLY A 304 -25.66 -24.76 5.47
C GLY A 304 -24.43 -25.67 5.55
N LEU A 305 -23.34 -25.19 6.16
CA LEU A 305 -22.13 -25.95 6.45
C LEU A 305 -22.36 -27.03 7.54
N ASP A 306 -23.03 -26.68 8.65
CA ASP A 306 -23.30 -27.61 9.75
C ASP A 306 -24.21 -28.74 9.30
N ARG A 307 -25.21 -28.43 8.46
CA ARG A 307 -26.08 -29.40 7.85
C ARG A 307 -25.34 -30.34 6.89
N PHE A 308 -24.49 -29.79 6.03
CA PHE A 308 -23.67 -30.58 5.11
C PHE A 308 -22.69 -31.50 5.83
N LEU A 309 -22.03 -31.02 6.88
CA LEU A 309 -21.12 -31.82 7.73
C LEU A 309 -21.88 -32.88 8.52
N SER A 310 -23.08 -32.57 9.03
CA SER A 310 -23.95 -33.49 9.72
C SER A 310 -24.44 -34.64 8.80
N ASP A 311 -24.76 -34.32 7.56
CA ASP A 311 -25.19 -35.31 6.57
C ASP A 311 -24.07 -36.27 6.15
N ILE A 312 -22.81 -35.77 6.10
CA ILE A 312 -21.63 -36.61 5.86
C ILE A 312 -21.34 -37.54 7.04
N ILE A 313 -21.41 -37.00 8.27
CA ILE A 313 -21.14 -37.78 9.50
C ILE A 313 -22.24 -38.84 9.72
N ALA A 314 -23.49 -38.51 9.39
CA ALA A 314 -24.62 -39.42 9.48
C ALA A 314 -24.63 -40.51 8.38
N GLY A 315 -23.71 -40.45 7.40
CA GLY A 315 -23.65 -41.43 6.32
C GLY A 315 -24.79 -41.34 5.29
N HIS A 316 -25.53 -40.24 5.30
CA HIS A 316 -26.68 -40.02 4.39
C HIS A 316 -26.21 -39.60 2.99
N VAL A 317 -25.01 -39.13 2.84
CA VAL A 317 -24.36 -38.80 1.56
C VAL A 317 -23.26 -39.83 1.32
N ARG A 318 -23.47 -40.77 0.41
CA ARG A 318 -22.38 -41.60 -0.09
C ARG A 318 -21.46 -40.70 -0.87
N PRO A 319 -20.16 -40.64 -0.55
CA PRO A 319 -19.22 -39.78 -1.26
C PRO A 319 -18.98 -40.37 -2.66
N ILE A 320 -19.73 -39.95 -3.63
CA ILE A 320 -19.39 -40.06 -5.07
C ILE A 320 -18.39 -38.89 -5.40
N MET A 321 -18.22 -37.96 -4.48
CA MET A 321 -17.36 -36.79 -4.66
C MET A 321 -15.92 -37.15 -4.34
N THR A 322 -15.01 -36.71 -5.19
CA THR A 322 -13.56 -36.76 -4.89
C THR A 322 -13.25 -35.87 -3.69
N GLU A 323 -12.14 -36.16 -2.99
CA GLU A 323 -11.69 -35.33 -1.86
C GLU A 323 -11.60 -33.85 -2.24
N MET A 324 -11.16 -33.55 -3.44
CA MET A 324 -11.06 -32.20 -4.02
C MET A 324 -12.44 -31.53 -4.19
N GLU A 325 -13.45 -32.26 -4.66
CA GLU A 325 -14.82 -31.75 -4.82
C GLU A 325 -15.47 -31.45 -3.47
N MET A 326 -15.22 -32.31 -2.47
CA MET A 326 -15.71 -32.13 -1.11
C MET A 326 -15.06 -30.88 -0.47
N GLU A 327 -13.76 -30.72 -0.62
CA GLU A 327 -13.04 -29.56 -0.13
C GLU A 327 -13.51 -28.26 -0.81
N THR A 328 -13.70 -28.30 -2.14
CA THR A 328 -14.22 -27.16 -2.89
C THR A 328 -15.62 -26.76 -2.39
N LYS A 329 -16.48 -27.76 -2.10
CA LYS A 329 -17.83 -27.50 -1.58
C LYS A 329 -17.78 -26.88 -0.17
N VAL A 330 -16.92 -27.40 0.71
CA VAL A 330 -16.71 -26.84 2.05
C VAL A 330 -16.17 -25.41 1.95
N ALA A 331 -15.18 -25.15 1.07
CA ALA A 331 -14.63 -23.82 0.85
C ALA A 331 -15.70 -22.84 0.33
N GLN A 332 -16.58 -23.26 -0.59
CA GLN A 332 -17.72 -22.46 -1.07
C GLN A 332 -18.70 -22.11 0.05
N LEU A 333 -19.07 -23.07 0.89
CA LEU A 333 -19.98 -22.84 2.01
C LEU A 333 -19.36 -21.91 3.07
N LEU A 334 -18.08 -22.06 3.34
CA LEU A 334 -17.33 -21.15 4.23
C LEU A 334 -17.25 -19.73 3.64
N ALA A 335 -17.06 -19.60 2.33
CA ALA A 335 -17.06 -18.31 1.66
C ALA A 335 -18.42 -17.63 1.72
N GLN A 336 -19.51 -18.38 1.48
CA GLN A 336 -20.89 -17.86 1.56
C GLN A 336 -21.25 -17.39 2.98
N ASN A 337 -20.79 -18.09 4.01
CA ASN A 337 -21.00 -17.67 5.40
C ASN A 337 -20.18 -16.42 5.78
N ARG A 338 -19.09 -16.12 5.06
CA ARG A 338 -18.28 -14.89 5.24
C ARG A 338 -18.83 -13.67 4.50
N THR A 339 -19.73 -13.84 3.54
CA THR A 339 -20.30 -12.75 2.74
C THR A 339 -21.27 -11.83 3.49
N LYS A 340 -21.56 -12.11 4.77
CA LYS A 340 -22.06 -11.09 5.70
C LYS A 340 -20.87 -10.61 6.53
N PRO A 341 -20.18 -9.53 6.13
CA PRO A 341 -19.27 -8.87 7.03
C PRO A 341 -20.08 -8.47 8.27
N PRO A 342 -19.54 -8.63 9.49
CA PRO A 342 -20.16 -7.99 10.64
C PRO A 342 -20.32 -6.52 10.29
N GLU A 343 -21.50 -5.96 10.53
CA GLU A 343 -21.71 -4.53 10.31
C GLU A 343 -20.54 -3.79 10.94
N PRO A 344 -19.84 -2.94 10.19
CA PRO A 344 -18.69 -2.27 10.73
C PRO A 344 -19.13 -1.50 11.96
N ASN A 345 -18.68 -1.91 13.14
CA ASN A 345 -18.79 -1.11 14.32
C ASN A 345 -17.97 0.16 14.09
N LEU A 346 -18.57 1.16 13.44
CA LEU A 346 -17.98 2.47 13.16
C LEU A 346 -17.36 3.10 14.41
N LEU A 347 -17.88 2.75 15.58
CA LEU A 347 -17.39 3.20 16.89
C LEU A 347 -16.03 2.58 17.28
N SER A 348 -15.60 1.48 16.64
CA SER A 348 -14.33 0.85 16.99
C SER A 348 -13.10 1.54 16.39
N LEU A 349 -13.29 2.35 15.36
CA LEU A 349 -12.20 3.07 14.67
C LEU A 349 -11.93 4.47 15.23
N GLN A 350 -12.75 4.94 16.14
CA GLN A 350 -12.54 6.21 16.82
C GLN A 350 -11.73 6.02 18.11
N GLY A 351 -10.53 6.58 18.12
CA GLY A 351 -9.76 6.87 19.35
C GLY A 351 -8.62 5.91 19.67
N GLY A 352 -7.44 6.49 19.74
CA GLY A 352 -6.26 6.14 20.54
C GLY A 352 -5.58 4.81 20.23
N ASN A 353 -4.29 4.84 19.99
CA ASN A 353 -3.30 3.73 20.05
C ASN A 353 -3.72 2.36 19.50
N LYS A 354 -4.59 2.31 18.47
CA LYS A 354 -5.00 1.07 17.82
C LYS A 354 -4.10 0.79 16.63
N LYS A 355 -3.58 -0.42 16.56
CA LYS A 355 -2.83 -0.92 15.40
C LYS A 355 -3.61 -2.02 14.71
N TYR A 356 -3.58 -2.03 13.38
CA TYR A 356 -4.14 -3.09 12.57
C TYR A 356 -3.06 -3.72 11.70
N LEU A 357 -3.15 -5.03 11.52
CA LEU A 357 -2.47 -5.74 10.45
C LEU A 357 -3.35 -5.76 9.23
N ILE A 358 -2.79 -5.36 8.11
CA ILE A 358 -3.39 -5.45 6.79
C ILE A 358 -2.55 -6.41 5.96
N PHE A 359 -3.20 -7.34 5.28
CA PHE A 359 -2.49 -8.31 4.43
C PHE A 359 -3.37 -8.80 3.29
N THR A 360 -2.72 -9.30 2.24
CA THR A 360 -3.43 -9.90 1.12
C THR A 360 -3.90 -11.30 1.46
N THR A 361 -5.11 -11.63 1.05
CA THR A 361 -5.74 -12.95 1.19
C THR A 361 -6.58 -13.25 -0.04
N GLY A 362 -7.32 -14.35 -0.03
CA GLY A 362 -8.20 -14.69 -1.15
C GLY A 362 -9.19 -15.80 -0.79
N CYS A 363 -10.05 -16.10 -1.74
CA CYS A 363 -11.08 -17.12 -1.64
C CYS A 363 -11.21 -17.85 -2.98
N LEU A 364 -11.25 -19.17 -2.96
CA LEU A 364 -11.51 -20.07 -4.09
C LEU A 364 -10.51 -20.00 -5.26
N THR A 365 -9.40 -19.27 -5.14
CA THR A 365 -8.36 -19.19 -6.16
C THR A 365 -6.99 -19.00 -5.52
N TYR A 366 -5.91 -19.28 -6.26
CA TYR A 366 -4.54 -19.02 -5.80
C TYR A 366 -4.15 -17.54 -5.84
N SER A 367 -4.88 -16.71 -6.59
CA SER A 367 -4.58 -15.29 -6.73
C SER A 367 -5.12 -14.48 -5.55
N PRO A 368 -4.31 -13.69 -4.85
CA PRO A 368 -4.78 -12.81 -3.79
C PRO A 368 -5.64 -11.69 -4.41
N HIS A 369 -6.87 -11.57 -3.96
CA HIS A 369 -7.84 -10.59 -4.45
C HIS A 369 -8.61 -9.88 -3.33
N GLN A 370 -8.33 -10.25 -2.09
CA GLN A 370 -8.96 -9.68 -0.91
C GLN A 370 -7.90 -9.11 0.04
N ILE A 371 -8.29 -8.12 0.80
CA ILE A 371 -7.50 -7.51 1.85
C ILE A 371 -8.10 -7.90 3.19
N GLY A 372 -7.33 -8.66 3.97
CA GLY A 372 -7.69 -9.01 5.35
C GLY A 372 -7.18 -7.97 6.32
N ILE A 373 -8.00 -7.60 7.30
CA ILE A 373 -7.67 -6.62 8.34
C ILE A 373 -7.91 -7.25 9.71
N LYS A 374 -6.89 -7.18 10.58
CA LYS A 374 -6.93 -7.72 11.93
C LYS A 374 -6.36 -6.75 12.94
N GLN A 375 -7.11 -6.41 13.99
CA GLN A 375 -6.64 -5.56 15.07
C GLN A 375 -5.58 -6.27 15.93
N VAL A 376 -4.50 -5.54 16.25
CA VAL A 376 -3.49 -5.98 17.20
C VAL A 376 -3.73 -5.29 18.53
N LEU A 377 -3.98 -6.09 19.56
CA LEU A 377 -4.26 -5.56 20.90
C LEU A 377 -2.95 -5.21 21.65
N PRO A 378 -2.94 -4.22 22.54
CA PRO A 378 -1.72 -3.79 23.24
C PRO A 378 -0.96 -4.93 23.96
N HIS A 379 -1.67 -5.87 24.59
CA HIS A 379 -1.05 -7.02 25.26
C HIS A 379 -0.40 -8.02 24.27
N GLN A 380 -0.78 -8.01 23.02
CA GLN A 380 -0.16 -8.84 21.97
C GLN A 380 1.16 -8.26 21.47
N MET A 381 1.40 -6.96 21.69
CA MET A 381 2.61 -6.27 21.23
C MET A 381 3.79 -6.41 22.19
N THR A 382 3.58 -6.97 23.37
CA THR A 382 4.64 -7.14 24.38
C THR A 382 5.38 -8.46 24.21
N THR A 383 6.68 -8.43 24.39
CA THR A 383 7.59 -9.58 24.34
C THR A 383 7.65 -10.40 25.64
N ALA A 384 6.58 -10.52 26.37
CA ALA A 384 6.54 -11.54 27.42
C ALA A 384 6.74 -12.91 26.77
N GLY A 385 7.78 -13.62 27.17
CA GLY A 385 8.15 -14.92 26.61
C GLY A 385 6.98 -15.91 26.54
N PRO A 386 7.14 -17.05 25.88
CA PRO A 386 6.06 -18.00 25.70
C PRO A 386 5.49 -18.37 27.06
N VAL A 387 4.21 -18.08 27.28
CA VAL A 387 3.49 -18.56 28.45
C VAL A 387 3.29 -20.07 28.23
N LEU A 388 4.17 -20.86 28.83
CA LEU A 388 4.07 -22.30 28.84
C LEU A 388 2.72 -22.69 29.45
N GLY A 389 1.76 -23.08 28.61
CA GLY A 389 0.47 -23.62 29.03
C GLY A 389 -0.76 -23.04 28.36
N GLU A 390 -0.72 -21.84 27.78
CA GLU A 390 -1.86 -21.27 27.03
C GLU A 390 -2.04 -21.89 25.63
N GLU A 391 -1.02 -22.53 25.08
CA GLU A 391 -1.06 -23.09 23.73
C GLU A 391 -2.01 -24.27 23.54
N ARG A 392 -2.32 -25.03 24.61
CA ARG A 392 -3.07 -26.30 24.47
C ARG A 392 -4.56 -26.14 24.16
N ASN A 393 -5.18 -25.01 24.48
CA ASN A 393 -6.62 -24.80 24.22
C ASN A 393 -6.91 -23.96 22.97
N SER A 394 -5.92 -23.26 22.41
CA SER A 394 -6.12 -22.38 21.25
C SER A 394 -5.85 -23.05 19.89
N ASP A 395 -5.32 -24.29 19.89
CA ASP A 395 -4.93 -24.96 18.64
C ASP A 395 -6.10 -25.42 17.75
N LYS A 396 -7.32 -25.42 18.29
CA LYS A 396 -8.51 -25.90 17.57
C LYS A 396 -9.26 -24.81 16.82
N PHE A 397 -9.03 -23.53 17.10
CA PHE A 397 -9.80 -22.45 16.52
C PHE A 397 -8.92 -21.51 15.69
N PHE A 398 -9.49 -21.05 14.57
CA PHE A 398 -8.89 -20.01 13.75
C PHE A 398 -9.37 -18.63 14.22
N ASP A 399 -8.47 -17.65 14.14
CA ASP A 399 -8.84 -16.27 14.40
C ASP A 399 -9.68 -15.72 13.24
N SER A 400 -10.79 -15.06 13.57
CA SER A 400 -11.59 -14.36 12.59
C SER A 400 -10.93 -13.03 12.19
N LEU A 401 -11.11 -12.62 10.95
CA LEU A 401 -10.75 -11.29 10.48
C LEU A 401 -11.77 -10.26 10.97
N ASP A 402 -11.30 -9.06 11.30
CA ASP A 402 -12.20 -7.98 11.71
C ASP A 402 -12.88 -7.35 10.49
N HIS A 403 -12.14 -7.23 9.36
CA HIS A 403 -12.67 -6.77 8.08
C HIS A 403 -12.04 -7.53 6.93
N VAL A 404 -12.80 -7.66 5.83
CA VAL A 404 -12.32 -8.17 4.55
C VAL A 404 -12.83 -7.23 3.46
N ILE A 405 -11.91 -6.74 2.63
CA ILE A 405 -12.23 -5.89 1.48
C ILE A 405 -11.94 -6.69 0.22
N ASP A 406 -12.93 -6.88 -0.62
CA ASP A 406 -12.77 -7.55 -1.91
C ASP A 406 -12.40 -6.51 -2.98
N ILE A 407 -11.30 -6.76 -3.69
CA ILE A 407 -10.81 -5.87 -4.76
C ILE A 407 -11.34 -6.31 -6.13
N HIS A 408 -11.91 -7.52 -6.22
CA HIS A 408 -12.39 -8.09 -7.47
C HIS A 408 -11.35 -8.05 -8.59
N GLY A 409 -10.13 -8.40 -8.25
CA GLY A 409 -8.97 -8.38 -9.14
C GLY A 409 -7.70 -8.88 -8.44
N HIS A 410 -6.70 -9.27 -9.22
CA HIS A 410 -5.43 -9.75 -8.69
C HIS A 410 -4.63 -8.58 -8.08
N ILE A 411 -4.36 -8.62 -6.77
CA ILE A 411 -3.56 -7.62 -6.06
C ILE A 411 -2.09 -7.87 -6.32
N ILE A 412 -1.39 -6.88 -6.88
CA ILE A 412 0.03 -6.96 -7.23
C ILE A 412 0.92 -5.99 -6.44
N GLY A 413 0.33 -5.08 -5.66
CA GLY A 413 1.07 -4.17 -4.78
C GLY A 413 0.14 -3.40 -3.86
N MET A 414 0.65 -2.99 -2.71
CA MET A 414 -0.07 -2.15 -1.74
C MET A 414 0.87 -1.14 -1.11
N GLY A 415 0.36 0.02 -0.73
CA GLY A 415 1.09 1.07 -0.03
C GLY A 415 0.15 1.93 0.81
N LEU A 416 0.66 2.46 1.92
CA LEU A 416 -0.08 3.33 2.82
C LEU A 416 0.25 4.80 2.58
N SER A 417 -0.74 5.67 2.74
CA SER A 417 -0.47 7.11 2.86
C SER A 417 0.32 7.42 4.14
N PRO A 418 1.09 8.52 4.17
CA PRO A 418 1.90 8.86 5.35
C PRO A 418 1.11 9.03 6.66
N ASP A 419 -0.17 9.38 6.56
CA ASP A 419 -1.12 9.47 7.66
C ASP A 419 -1.76 8.13 8.04
N HIS A 420 -1.45 7.05 7.31
CA HIS A 420 -2.02 5.71 7.43
C HIS A 420 -3.55 5.64 7.23
N ARG A 421 -4.19 6.70 6.77
CA ARG A 421 -5.64 6.72 6.55
C ARG A 421 -6.04 6.03 5.25
N TYR A 422 -5.25 6.20 4.18
CA TYR A 422 -5.57 5.67 2.86
C TYR A 422 -4.65 4.53 2.48
N LEU A 423 -5.25 3.41 2.07
CA LEU A 423 -4.55 2.29 1.49
C LEU A 423 -4.67 2.37 -0.04
N TYR A 424 -3.54 2.39 -0.71
CA TYR A 424 -3.42 2.35 -2.16
C TYR A 424 -3.11 0.93 -2.61
N VAL A 425 -3.84 0.43 -3.60
CA VAL A 425 -3.77 -0.97 -4.03
C VAL A 425 -3.61 -1.04 -5.54
N ASN A 426 -2.49 -1.56 -6.02
CA ASN A 426 -2.35 -1.96 -7.41
C ASN A 426 -3.06 -3.28 -7.63
N SER A 427 -4.03 -3.29 -8.51
CA SER A 427 -4.77 -4.50 -8.88
C SER A 427 -4.95 -4.62 -10.39
N ARG A 428 -5.07 -5.85 -10.86
CA ARG A 428 -5.44 -6.17 -12.24
C ARG A 428 -6.84 -6.74 -12.20
N ALA A 429 -7.79 -5.96 -12.70
CA ALA A 429 -9.22 -6.26 -12.59
C ALA A 429 -9.60 -7.58 -13.27
N TRP A 430 -10.53 -8.28 -12.67
CA TRP A 430 -11.25 -9.39 -13.29
C TRP A 430 -12.44 -8.86 -14.10
N PRO A 431 -12.95 -9.63 -15.08
CA PRO A 431 -14.24 -9.31 -15.71
C PRO A 431 -15.37 -9.19 -14.68
N GLU A 432 -16.29 -8.23 -14.86
CA GLU A 432 -17.35 -7.92 -13.88
C GLU A 432 -18.23 -9.13 -13.55
N ASP A 433 -18.53 -9.99 -14.54
CA ASP A 433 -19.38 -11.16 -14.38
C ASP A 433 -18.58 -12.46 -14.17
N CYS A 434 -17.32 -12.37 -13.76
CA CYS A 434 -16.47 -13.53 -13.62
C CYS A 434 -16.86 -14.38 -12.41
N ILE A 435 -17.25 -15.61 -12.66
CA ILE A 435 -17.49 -16.63 -11.63
C ILE A 435 -16.29 -17.57 -11.62
N ILE A 436 -15.67 -17.75 -10.46
CA ILE A 436 -14.57 -18.72 -10.29
C ILE A 436 -15.20 -20.12 -10.31
N SER A 437 -15.06 -20.80 -11.44
CA SER A 437 -15.60 -22.15 -11.64
C SER A 437 -14.58 -23.24 -11.29
N ASP A 438 -13.29 -22.98 -11.57
CA ASP A 438 -12.18 -23.87 -11.26
C ASP A 438 -11.12 -23.08 -10.49
N PRO A 439 -10.86 -23.46 -9.22
CA PRO A 439 -9.88 -22.79 -8.39
C PRO A 439 -8.43 -22.86 -8.90
N LEU A 440 -8.12 -23.82 -9.77
CA LEU A 440 -6.82 -23.97 -10.39
C LEU A 440 -6.63 -23.09 -11.61
N GLN A 441 -7.72 -22.58 -12.17
CA GLN A 441 -7.71 -21.66 -13.28
C GLN A 441 -8.10 -20.28 -12.77
N PRO A 442 -7.12 -19.44 -12.43
CA PRO A 442 -7.42 -18.09 -11.98
C PRO A 442 -8.16 -17.33 -13.10
N PRO A 443 -9.06 -16.42 -12.75
CA PRO A 443 -9.74 -15.59 -13.74
C PRO A 443 -8.75 -14.84 -14.64
N PRO A 444 -9.12 -14.55 -15.89
CA PRO A 444 -8.31 -13.71 -16.75
C PRO A 444 -8.17 -12.32 -16.10
N ILE A 445 -6.99 -11.74 -16.21
CA ILE A 445 -6.66 -10.44 -15.62
C ILE A 445 -6.40 -9.41 -16.71
N ALA A 446 -6.82 -8.17 -16.46
CA ALA A 446 -6.58 -7.06 -17.36
C ALA A 446 -5.08 -6.75 -17.46
N GLU A 447 -4.64 -6.24 -18.62
CA GLU A 447 -3.29 -5.67 -18.76
C GLU A 447 -3.18 -4.31 -18.07
N GLU A 448 -4.26 -3.55 -18.03
CA GLU A 448 -4.31 -2.28 -17.31
C GLU A 448 -4.26 -2.53 -15.81
N ILE A 449 -3.38 -1.82 -15.13
CA ILE A 449 -3.33 -1.81 -13.67
C ILE A 449 -4.26 -0.72 -13.16
N GLU A 450 -5.12 -1.07 -12.23
CA GLU A 450 -5.94 -0.13 -11.46
C GLU A 450 -5.30 0.14 -10.11
N LEU A 451 -4.96 1.39 -9.86
CA LEU A 451 -4.55 1.83 -8.54
C LEU A 451 -5.78 2.32 -7.80
N ARG A 452 -6.29 1.50 -6.90
CA ARG A 452 -7.49 1.76 -6.10
C ARG A 452 -7.13 2.39 -4.77
N VAL A 453 -8.02 3.21 -4.23
CA VAL A 453 -7.83 3.92 -2.96
C VAL A 453 -8.93 3.55 -1.98
N VAL A 454 -8.54 2.97 -0.86
CA VAL A 454 -9.44 2.57 0.22
C VAL A 454 -9.23 3.48 1.42
N ASP A 455 -10.28 4.11 1.91
CA ASP A 455 -10.26 4.84 3.18
C ASP A 455 -10.42 3.84 4.33
N LEU A 456 -9.38 3.66 5.12
CA LEU A 456 -9.36 2.73 6.25
C LEU A 456 -10.20 3.20 7.44
N LYS A 457 -10.63 4.47 7.47
CA LYS A 457 -11.57 4.97 8.46
C LYS A 457 -13.00 4.52 8.19
N THR A 458 -13.38 4.48 6.91
CA THR A 458 -14.73 4.07 6.46
C THR A 458 -14.76 2.64 5.94
N MET A 459 -13.61 2.01 5.69
CA MET A 459 -13.44 0.70 5.05
C MET A 459 -14.10 0.59 3.67
N LYS A 460 -14.14 1.71 2.95
CA LYS A 460 -14.74 1.82 1.63
C LYS A 460 -13.74 2.38 0.62
N GLU A 461 -13.98 2.07 -0.65
CA GLU A 461 -13.27 2.71 -1.73
C GLU A 461 -13.61 4.21 -1.76
N ALA A 462 -12.55 5.07 -1.69
CA ALA A 462 -12.72 6.50 -1.50
C ALA A 462 -12.84 7.26 -2.83
N LYS A 463 -12.26 6.71 -3.92
CA LYS A 463 -12.10 7.42 -5.19
C LYS A 463 -12.17 6.47 -6.38
N ARG A 464 -12.29 7.05 -7.59
CA ARG A 464 -12.13 6.29 -8.82
C ARG A 464 -10.69 5.75 -8.92
N ALA A 465 -10.55 4.55 -9.46
CA ALA A 465 -9.25 3.94 -9.70
C ALA A 465 -8.39 4.81 -10.64
N LEU A 466 -7.14 5.03 -10.25
CA LEU A 466 -6.16 5.71 -11.10
C LEU A 466 -5.62 4.70 -12.12
N ARG A 467 -5.61 5.09 -13.37
CA ARG A 467 -5.18 4.24 -14.49
C ARG A 467 -4.15 5.00 -15.31
N ALA A 468 -3.19 4.34 -15.82
CA ALA A 468 -2.23 4.78 -16.85
C ALA A 468 -1.19 3.69 -17.12
N HIS A 469 -0.93 2.83 -16.15
CA HIS A 469 0.16 1.87 -16.13
C HIS A 469 -0.32 0.46 -16.45
N ARG A 470 0.60 -0.38 -16.92
CA ARG A 470 0.27 -1.71 -17.44
C ARG A 470 1.18 -2.80 -16.88
N ALA A 471 0.64 -4.01 -16.82
CA ALA A 471 1.36 -5.25 -16.55
C ALA A 471 0.92 -6.33 -17.52
N TYR A 472 1.86 -7.18 -17.92
CA TYR A 472 1.67 -8.21 -18.96
C TYR A 472 1.87 -9.62 -18.43
N THR A 473 2.42 -9.77 -17.22
CA THR A 473 2.61 -11.08 -16.57
C THR A 473 1.29 -11.84 -16.52
N PRO A 474 1.24 -13.11 -16.95
CA PRO A 474 0.00 -13.90 -16.93
C PRO A 474 -0.46 -14.21 -15.50
N SER A 475 -1.71 -14.68 -15.36
CA SER A 475 -2.34 -14.91 -14.06
C SER A 475 -1.70 -16.03 -13.23
N GLU A 476 -1.02 -16.96 -13.87
CA GLU A 476 -0.32 -18.08 -13.21
C GLU A 476 1.04 -17.65 -12.61
N GLU A 477 1.60 -16.57 -13.11
CA GLU A 477 2.84 -15.99 -12.63
C GLU A 477 2.57 -14.80 -11.74
N PHE A 478 3.49 -14.46 -10.86
CA PHE A 478 3.33 -13.35 -9.95
C PHE A 478 4.53 -12.40 -10.02
N ASN A 479 4.22 -11.16 -10.39
CA ASN A 479 5.18 -10.07 -10.35
C ASN A 479 4.68 -8.96 -9.39
N PHE A 480 5.53 -8.58 -8.43
CA PHE A 480 5.23 -7.47 -7.53
C PHE A 480 5.52 -6.15 -8.22
N ILE A 481 4.54 -5.25 -8.19
CA ILE A 481 4.67 -3.86 -8.63
C ILE A 481 4.45 -2.98 -7.41
N PHE A 482 5.54 -2.60 -6.78
CA PHE A 482 5.49 -1.76 -5.59
C PHE A 482 5.11 -0.33 -5.93
N LEU A 483 4.39 0.28 -5.02
CA LEU A 483 3.96 1.67 -5.07
C LEU A 483 4.36 2.37 -3.77
N ASP A 484 4.43 3.68 -3.82
CA ASP A 484 4.67 4.50 -2.64
C ASP A 484 3.86 5.79 -2.68
N VAL A 485 3.57 6.35 -1.51
CA VAL A 485 2.65 7.46 -1.35
C VAL A 485 3.32 8.55 -0.52
N SER A 486 3.46 9.73 -1.12
CA SER A 486 3.87 10.94 -0.41
C SER A 486 2.65 11.75 0.04
N ARG A 487 2.89 12.93 0.62
CA ARG A 487 1.80 13.83 1.04
C ARG A 487 0.88 14.23 -0.13
N ASP A 488 1.46 14.61 -1.28
CA ASP A 488 0.70 15.16 -2.42
C ASP A 488 0.65 14.20 -3.62
N PHE A 489 1.55 13.23 -3.69
CA PHE A 489 1.71 12.36 -4.85
C PHE A 489 1.63 10.88 -4.48
N VAL A 490 1.23 10.06 -5.43
CA VAL A 490 1.40 8.62 -5.41
C VAL A 490 2.22 8.20 -6.62
N ALA A 491 3.14 7.25 -6.43
CA ALA A 491 3.93 6.68 -7.51
C ALA A 491 3.79 5.16 -7.53
N SER A 492 3.89 4.57 -8.71
CA SER A 492 3.88 3.13 -8.92
C SER A 492 4.87 2.72 -10.00
N GLY A 493 5.42 1.53 -9.86
CA GLY A 493 6.07 0.84 -10.96
C GLY A 493 5.08 0.36 -12.01
N ALA A 494 5.60 -0.27 -13.08
CA ALA A 494 4.81 -0.94 -14.12
C ALA A 494 5.70 -1.86 -14.97
N GLU A 495 5.08 -2.79 -15.72
CA GLU A 495 5.81 -3.67 -16.64
C GLU A 495 6.04 -3.05 -18.02
N ASP A 496 5.43 -1.90 -18.31
CA ASP A 496 5.61 -1.16 -19.56
C ASP A 496 6.87 -0.27 -19.60
N ARG A 497 7.83 -0.54 -18.73
CA ARG A 497 9.13 0.14 -18.59
C ARG A 497 9.06 1.57 -18.08
N HIS A 498 7.98 1.94 -17.40
CA HIS A 498 7.82 3.26 -16.81
C HIS A 498 7.44 3.19 -15.35
N GLY A 499 7.97 4.09 -14.55
CA GLY A 499 7.36 4.50 -13.30
C GLY A 499 6.33 5.60 -13.58
N TYR A 500 5.32 5.69 -12.75
CA TYR A 500 4.23 6.65 -12.92
C TYR A 500 4.04 7.46 -11.65
N ILE A 501 3.66 8.74 -11.81
CA ILE A 501 3.34 9.64 -10.71
C ILE A 501 1.97 10.25 -10.95
N TRP A 502 1.09 10.22 -9.94
CA TRP A 502 -0.22 10.90 -9.94
C TRP A 502 -0.28 11.91 -8.82
N ASP A 503 -1.08 12.96 -9.03
CA ASP A 503 -1.52 13.85 -7.95
C ASP A 503 -2.68 13.21 -7.18
N ARG A 504 -2.61 13.26 -5.85
CA ARG A 504 -3.61 12.63 -4.97
C ARG A 504 -4.91 13.40 -4.86
N HIS A 505 -4.91 14.70 -5.16
CA HIS A 505 -6.12 15.55 -5.10
C HIS A 505 -6.90 15.55 -6.41
N TYR A 506 -6.19 15.66 -7.53
CA TYR A 506 -6.82 15.76 -8.86
C TYR A 506 -6.98 14.41 -9.56
N ASP A 507 -6.40 13.35 -9.01
CA ASP A 507 -6.44 11.97 -9.56
C ASP A 507 -5.92 11.89 -11.01
N ILE A 508 -4.93 12.69 -11.37
CA ILE A 508 -4.34 12.77 -12.70
C ILE A 508 -2.91 12.23 -12.74
N CYS A 509 -2.57 11.56 -13.83
CA CYS A 509 -1.20 11.15 -14.11
C CYS A 509 -0.36 12.36 -14.54
N LEU A 510 0.70 12.63 -13.78
CA LEU A 510 1.55 13.82 -13.96
C LEU A 510 2.85 13.53 -14.71
N ALA A 511 3.43 12.34 -14.52
CA ALA A 511 4.71 11.98 -15.10
C ALA A 511 4.83 10.50 -15.39
N LYS A 512 5.64 10.20 -16.42
CA LYS A 512 6.13 8.85 -16.77
C LYS A 512 7.65 8.87 -16.70
N LEU A 513 8.22 7.93 -15.95
CA LEU A 513 9.64 7.84 -15.64
C LEU A 513 10.23 6.65 -16.36
N GLN A 514 11.01 6.87 -17.41
CA GLN A 514 11.46 5.83 -18.32
C GLN A 514 12.61 5.00 -17.76
N HIS A 515 12.53 3.68 -17.94
CA HIS A 515 13.57 2.68 -17.77
C HIS A 515 13.69 1.81 -19.02
N ASP A 516 14.68 0.91 -19.03
CA ASP A 516 14.90 -0.02 -20.16
C ASP A 516 14.13 -1.33 -19.97
N ASP A 517 13.64 -1.62 -18.77
CA ASP A 517 12.87 -2.82 -18.43
C ASP A 517 11.82 -2.50 -17.34
N VAL A 518 11.10 -3.52 -16.86
CA VAL A 518 10.07 -3.44 -15.81
C VAL A 518 10.53 -2.58 -14.63
N VAL A 519 9.70 -1.65 -14.21
CA VAL A 519 9.90 -0.88 -12.97
C VAL A 519 9.22 -1.62 -11.83
N ASN A 520 10.01 -2.29 -11.00
CA ASN A 520 9.50 -3.13 -9.92
C ASN A 520 9.09 -2.33 -8.67
N SER A 521 9.82 -1.26 -8.37
CA SER A 521 9.65 -0.52 -7.12
C SER A 521 9.94 0.96 -7.30
N VAL A 522 9.23 1.75 -6.52
CA VAL A 522 9.39 3.19 -6.40
C VAL A 522 9.39 3.57 -4.93
N ALA A 523 10.09 4.63 -4.54
CA ALA A 523 10.08 5.13 -3.18
C ALA A 523 10.28 6.64 -3.15
N PHE A 524 9.40 7.38 -2.48
CA PHE A 524 9.58 8.80 -2.19
C PHE A 524 10.50 8.99 -0.97
N SER A 525 11.28 10.05 -0.97
CA SER A 525 11.90 10.50 0.27
C SER A 525 10.81 10.99 1.25
N PRO A 526 10.77 10.48 2.49
CA PRO A 526 9.72 10.85 3.44
C PRO A 526 9.83 12.31 3.92
N VAL A 527 11.00 12.92 3.79
CA VAL A 527 11.27 14.31 4.19
C VAL A 527 11.20 15.29 3.03
N GLU A 528 11.40 14.81 1.79
CA GLU A 528 11.41 15.64 0.57
C GLU A 528 10.63 14.95 -0.55
N GLN A 529 9.32 15.21 -0.66
CA GLN A 529 8.49 14.57 -1.69
C GLN A 529 8.88 14.92 -3.15
N GLU A 530 9.80 15.87 -3.34
CA GLU A 530 10.39 16.25 -4.63
C GLU A 530 11.56 15.35 -5.04
N LEU A 531 11.85 14.34 -4.24
CA LEU A 531 12.81 13.28 -4.49
C LEU A 531 12.11 11.93 -4.55
N LEU A 532 12.29 11.23 -5.66
CA LEU A 532 11.82 9.87 -5.90
C LEU A 532 12.98 9.02 -6.40
N VAL A 533 13.02 7.78 -5.97
CA VAL A 533 13.90 6.75 -6.55
C VAL A 533 13.06 5.63 -7.16
N THR A 534 13.53 5.09 -8.28
CA THR A 534 12.88 3.98 -8.99
C THR A 534 13.86 2.86 -9.22
N ALA A 535 13.41 1.61 -9.08
CA ALA A 535 14.20 0.41 -9.30
C ALA A 535 13.62 -0.43 -10.42
N SER A 536 14.47 -0.96 -11.27
CA SER A 536 14.06 -1.68 -12.46
C SER A 536 14.74 -3.04 -12.62
N ALA A 537 14.11 -3.90 -13.40
CA ALA A 537 14.66 -5.14 -13.88
C ALA A 537 15.89 -4.94 -14.82
N ASP A 538 16.11 -3.73 -15.31
CA ASP A 538 17.32 -3.34 -16.04
C ASP A 538 18.58 -3.23 -15.16
N SER A 539 18.51 -3.65 -13.91
CA SER A 539 19.56 -3.62 -12.87
C SER A 539 19.97 -2.23 -12.43
N THR A 540 19.19 -1.20 -12.75
CA THR A 540 19.48 0.18 -12.37
C THR A 540 18.51 0.73 -11.33
N ILE A 541 19.01 1.70 -10.57
CA ILE A 541 18.19 2.58 -9.73
C ILE A 541 18.36 3.99 -10.29
N LYS A 542 17.26 4.66 -10.59
CA LYS A 542 17.27 6.05 -11.05
C LYS A 542 16.77 6.98 -9.95
N VAL A 543 17.44 8.13 -9.85
CA VAL A 543 17.13 9.19 -8.90
C VAL A 543 16.48 10.34 -9.65
N TRP A 544 15.28 10.71 -9.23
CA TRP A 544 14.46 11.75 -9.86
C TRP A 544 14.26 12.90 -8.90
N ARG A 545 14.45 14.12 -9.39
CA ARG A 545 14.19 15.34 -8.63
C ARG A 545 13.25 16.27 -9.39
N SER A 546 12.62 17.18 -8.66
CA SER A 546 11.76 18.19 -9.26
C SER A 546 12.57 19.19 -10.09
N PRO A 547 11.95 19.81 -11.12
CA PRO A 547 12.56 20.91 -11.86
C PRO A 547 13.01 22.07 -10.95
N ARG A 548 12.25 22.34 -9.88
CA ARG A 548 12.58 23.37 -8.87
C ARG A 548 13.90 23.04 -8.17
N THR A 549 14.01 21.84 -7.62
CA THR A 549 15.22 21.38 -6.93
C THR A 549 16.42 21.37 -7.86
N VAL A 550 16.27 20.87 -9.09
CA VAL A 550 17.37 20.84 -10.08
C VAL A 550 17.88 22.26 -10.40
N ARG A 551 16.99 23.24 -10.57
CA ARG A 551 17.39 24.63 -10.79
C ARG A 551 18.16 25.23 -9.62
N VAL A 552 17.74 24.95 -8.38
CA VAL A 552 18.45 25.39 -7.16
C VAL A 552 19.85 24.77 -7.09
N LEU A 553 19.96 23.47 -7.30
CA LEU A 553 21.25 22.76 -7.28
C LEU A 553 22.21 23.26 -8.37
N GLN A 554 21.69 23.55 -9.57
CA GLN A 554 22.50 24.10 -10.66
C GLN A 554 22.99 25.53 -10.35
N ALA A 555 22.17 26.35 -9.70
CA ALA A 555 22.52 27.72 -9.30
C ALA A 555 23.57 27.76 -8.18
N GLU A 556 23.65 26.75 -7.34
CA GLU A 556 24.62 26.65 -6.24
C GLU A 556 25.99 26.09 -6.68
N LYS A 557 26.05 25.28 -7.74
CA LYS A 557 27.30 24.72 -8.26
C LYS A 557 28.42 25.76 -8.49
N PRO A 558 28.17 26.95 -9.06
CA PRO A 558 29.22 27.98 -9.24
C PRO A 558 29.65 28.60 -7.91
N ARG A 559 28.76 28.70 -6.91
CA ARG A 559 29.07 29.28 -5.60
C ARG A 559 29.97 28.36 -4.75
N LEU A 560 29.69 27.06 -4.80
CA LEU A 560 30.55 26.05 -4.16
C LEU A 560 31.92 25.96 -4.79
N ARG A 561 32.06 26.02 -6.12
CA ARG A 561 33.36 26.11 -6.78
C ARG A 561 34.16 27.34 -6.34
N ARG A 562 33.53 28.51 -6.26
CA ARG A 562 34.18 29.74 -5.79
C ARG A 562 34.63 29.64 -4.32
N ARG A 563 33.87 29.00 -3.43
CA ARG A 563 34.25 28.78 -2.03
C ARG A 563 35.44 27.81 -1.92
N LEU A 564 35.43 26.71 -2.66
CA LEU A 564 36.55 25.76 -2.68
C LEU A 564 37.82 26.37 -3.25
N PHE A 565 37.73 27.17 -4.31
CA PHE A 565 38.88 27.90 -4.84
C PHE A 565 39.41 28.97 -3.89
N SER A 566 38.56 29.68 -3.15
CA SER A 566 38.98 30.66 -2.15
C SER A 566 39.64 30.03 -0.92
N TRP A 567 39.27 28.81 -0.57
CA TRP A 567 39.86 28.04 0.53
C TRP A 567 41.22 27.46 0.13
N ALA A 568 41.35 26.94 -1.08
CA ALA A 568 42.61 26.42 -1.62
C ALA A 568 43.70 27.53 -1.82
N THR A 569 43.30 28.77 -2.09
CA THR A 569 44.21 29.91 -2.17
C THR A 569 44.62 30.44 -0.81
N LYS A 570 43.81 30.29 0.25
CA LYS A 570 44.17 30.68 1.63
C LYS A 570 45.14 29.71 2.34
N GLN A 571 45.30 28.50 1.85
CA GLN A 571 46.28 27.53 2.38
C GLN A 571 47.69 27.63 1.70
N ARG A 572 47.86 28.50 0.71
CA ARG A 572 49.14 28.71 0.00
C ARG A 572 49.82 30.05 0.32
N THR A 573 49.28 30.83 1.23
CA THR A 573 49.88 32.00 1.87
C THR A 573 50.07 31.74 3.36
#